data_830b73572cb790d3fb2ab4ff04c01b1e
#
_entry.id   830b73572cb790d3fb2ab4ff04c01b1e
#
_cell.length_a   1.000
_cell.length_b   1.000
_cell.length_c   1.000
_cell.angle_alpha   90.00
_cell.angle_beta   90.00
_cell.angle_gamma   90.00
#
_symmetry.space_group_name_H-M   'P 1'
#
loop_
_entity.id
_entity.type
_entity.pdbx_description
1 polymer ?
#
loop_
_entity_poly.entity_id
_entity_poly.type
_entity_poly.pdbx_seq_one_letter_code
_entity_poly.pdbx_strand_id
1 'polypeptide(L)'
;IYPGGRWIHRSGKGLDKFGLDQINDVHLKKVEFFPNANDVFDKVGLPDGISVVLKDMSKTKGGFEYVYNSKGIPSSSFVENPGEELMPLNPQDLDIVRKINLGVDKYNFAYLHESVHSRSLFSIESSFVEENPDKVRESYEDDLFFDPASEIKLFTNDKAGKSGRAKWYIANRNIITTGIEYLDKWKVVVSSANAGGQKRSNQIAVLDNHSAFGRSRVALKCFDTQSEALNFYKYAKSELIRFAFLMTDENLSSLAKQVPDIMNYRSDNGLIDFNDDINRQLYDLFEISSENITHIKEVLATKAE
;
A
#
# COMPACT_ATOMS: atom_id res chain seq x y z
N ILE A 1 0.09 -28.44 8.02
CA ILE A 1 0.09 -27.14 8.70
C ILE A 1 1.30 -26.37 8.22
N TYR A 2 1.11 -25.12 7.82
CA TYR A 2 2.17 -24.22 7.38
C TYR A 2 2.28 -23.03 8.33
N PRO A 3 3.48 -22.54 8.63
CA PRO A 3 3.66 -21.30 9.37
C PRO A 3 3.27 -20.12 8.47
N GLY A 4 2.39 -19.25 8.99
CA GLY A 4 1.95 -18.03 8.35
C GLY A 4 0.92 -18.18 7.22
N GLY A 5 0.46 -17.05 6.74
CA GLY A 5 -0.44 -16.90 5.59
C GLY A 5 0.25 -16.37 4.33
N ARG A 6 1.57 -16.18 4.36
CA ARG A 6 2.31 -15.52 3.28
C ARG A 6 2.22 -16.23 1.94
N TRP A 7 2.06 -17.53 1.94
CA TRP A 7 1.89 -18.32 0.72
C TRP A 7 0.50 -18.15 0.08
N ILE A 8 -0.52 -17.79 0.88
CA ILE A 8 -1.87 -17.45 0.38
C ILE A 8 -1.88 -16.02 -0.14
N HIS A 9 -1.24 -15.15 0.65
CA HIS A 9 -1.22 -13.72 0.45
C HIS A 9 0.11 -13.29 -0.14
N ARG A 10 0.10 -12.52 -1.18
CA ARG A 10 1.27 -12.08 -1.93
C ARG A 10 2.24 -11.26 -1.08
N SER A 11 3.17 -11.91 -0.43
CA SER A 11 4.09 -11.28 0.51
C SER A 11 5.54 -11.18 0.04
N GLY A 12 5.85 -11.62 -1.17
CA GLY A 12 7.21 -11.73 -1.67
C GLY A 12 7.98 -12.90 -1.03
N LYS A 13 9.30 -12.83 -0.97
CA LYS A 13 10.21 -13.89 -0.47
C LYS A 13 10.14 -15.21 -1.26
N GLY A 14 9.70 -15.17 -2.54
CA GLY A 14 9.71 -16.34 -3.43
C GLY A 14 8.64 -17.39 -3.13
N LEU A 15 7.62 -17.07 -2.35
CA LEU A 15 6.50 -17.96 -2.07
C LEU A 15 5.37 -17.90 -3.09
N ASP A 16 5.43 -16.96 -4.04
CA ASP A 16 4.36 -16.72 -5.01
C ASP A 16 4.02 -17.98 -5.82
N LYS A 17 5.05 -18.64 -6.39
CA LYS A 17 4.85 -19.88 -7.15
C LYS A 17 4.26 -20.99 -6.27
N PHE A 18 4.82 -21.21 -5.08
CA PHE A 18 4.30 -22.20 -4.15
C PHE A 18 2.84 -21.92 -3.79
N GLY A 19 2.51 -20.66 -3.51
CA GLY A 19 1.15 -20.25 -3.18
C GLY A 19 0.18 -20.53 -4.32
N LEU A 20 0.52 -20.13 -5.54
CA LEU A 20 -0.30 -20.39 -6.73
C LEU A 20 -0.49 -21.89 -6.99
N ASP A 21 0.58 -22.68 -6.90
CA ASP A 21 0.51 -24.13 -7.05
C ASP A 21 -0.42 -24.77 -5.99
N GLN A 22 -0.43 -24.26 -4.75
CA GLN A 22 -1.30 -24.76 -3.70
C GLN A 22 -2.76 -24.40 -3.89
N ILE A 23 -3.07 -23.11 -4.18
CA ILE A 23 -4.48 -22.67 -4.31
C ILE A 23 -5.15 -23.18 -5.59
N ASN A 24 -4.36 -23.51 -6.61
CA ASN A 24 -4.86 -24.10 -7.87
C ASN A 24 -4.82 -25.64 -7.87
N ASP A 25 -4.36 -26.28 -6.80
CA ASP A 25 -4.38 -27.76 -6.70
C ASP A 25 -5.82 -28.27 -6.65
N VAL A 26 -6.18 -29.13 -7.60
CA VAL A 26 -7.54 -29.71 -7.68
C VAL A 26 -7.91 -30.51 -6.43
N HIS A 27 -6.93 -31.06 -5.71
CA HIS A 27 -7.12 -31.82 -4.49
C HIS A 27 -7.29 -30.92 -3.24
N LEU A 28 -7.06 -29.62 -3.35
CA LEU A 28 -7.25 -28.70 -2.24
C LEU A 28 -8.73 -28.66 -1.85
N LYS A 29 -9.06 -29.04 -0.61
CA LYS A 29 -10.44 -29.08 -0.10
C LYS A 29 -10.73 -27.90 0.82
N LYS A 30 -9.78 -27.55 1.70
CA LYS A 30 -9.95 -26.49 2.68
C LYS A 30 -8.61 -25.83 3.01
N VAL A 31 -8.64 -24.52 3.15
CA VAL A 31 -7.60 -23.74 3.81
C VAL A 31 -8.23 -23.03 5.00
N GLU A 32 -7.60 -23.15 6.15
CA GLU A 32 -8.04 -22.49 7.38
C GLU A 32 -6.87 -21.66 7.93
N PHE A 33 -7.05 -20.36 8.03
CA PHE A 33 -6.00 -19.43 8.46
C PHE A 33 -6.33 -18.83 9.83
N PHE A 34 -5.35 -18.89 10.71
CA PHE A 34 -5.36 -18.31 12.05
C PHE A 34 -4.31 -17.20 12.12
N PRO A 35 -4.71 -15.91 12.12
CA PRO A 35 -3.77 -14.79 12.19
C PRO A 35 -3.00 -14.74 13.52
N ASN A 36 -3.57 -15.28 14.59
CA ASN A 36 -2.90 -15.46 15.87
C ASN A 36 -2.53 -16.94 16.07
N ALA A 37 -1.24 -17.24 16.08
CA ALA A 37 -0.74 -18.60 16.25
C ALA A 37 -1.13 -19.24 17.59
N ASN A 38 -1.39 -18.44 18.63
CA ASN A 38 -1.83 -18.94 19.93
C ASN A 38 -3.28 -19.51 19.91
N ASP A 39 -4.06 -19.24 18.86
CA ASP A 39 -5.38 -19.85 18.69
C ASP A 39 -5.27 -21.34 18.30
N VAL A 40 -4.08 -21.80 17.89
CA VAL A 40 -3.79 -23.18 17.49
C VAL A 40 -2.80 -23.86 18.42
N PHE A 41 -1.76 -23.16 18.87
CA PHE A 41 -0.69 -23.70 19.71
C PHE A 41 -0.37 -22.74 20.85
N ASP A 42 -0.43 -23.23 22.08
CA ASP A 42 -0.08 -22.43 23.26
C ASP A 42 1.35 -21.89 23.22
N LYS A 43 1.53 -20.62 23.53
CA LYS A 43 2.81 -19.94 23.68
C LYS A 43 3.71 -19.90 22.41
N VAL A 44 3.09 -19.94 21.24
CA VAL A 44 3.82 -19.85 19.96
C VAL A 44 3.71 -18.42 19.40
N GLY A 45 4.83 -17.71 19.38
CA GLY A 45 4.92 -16.35 18.84
C GLY A 45 5.27 -16.35 17.34
N LEU A 46 4.32 -16.72 16.48
CA LEU A 46 4.46 -16.58 15.01
C LEU A 46 3.69 -15.34 14.56
N PRO A 47 4.37 -14.25 14.18
CA PRO A 47 3.71 -12.99 13.81
C PRO A 47 2.84 -13.10 12.55
N ASP A 48 3.14 -14.06 11.66
CA ASP A 48 2.42 -14.25 10.41
C ASP A 48 1.26 -15.27 10.52
N GLY A 49 0.95 -15.74 11.74
CA GLY A 49 -0.12 -16.71 11.98
C GLY A 49 0.20 -18.14 11.54
N ILE A 50 -0.85 -18.94 11.36
CA ILE A 50 -0.79 -20.36 10.97
C ILE A 50 -1.87 -20.64 9.93
N SER A 51 -1.54 -21.44 8.92
CA SER A 51 -2.50 -21.99 7.97
C SER A 51 -2.57 -23.51 8.06
N VAL A 52 -3.79 -24.06 8.07
CA VAL A 52 -4.08 -25.48 8.03
C VAL A 52 -4.67 -25.79 6.66
N VAL A 53 -4.08 -26.77 5.97
CA VAL A 53 -4.49 -27.18 4.63
C VAL A 53 -5.01 -28.60 4.69
N LEU A 54 -6.20 -28.83 4.12
CA LEU A 54 -6.79 -30.13 3.94
C LEU A 54 -6.86 -30.44 2.44
N LYS A 55 -6.31 -31.60 2.04
CA LYS A 55 -6.42 -32.13 0.68
C LYS A 55 -7.27 -33.40 0.67
N ASP A 56 -8.03 -33.57 -0.39
CA ASP A 56 -8.84 -34.78 -0.66
C ASP A 56 -8.42 -35.32 -2.03
N MET A 57 -7.70 -36.45 -2.02
CA MET A 57 -7.14 -37.04 -3.23
C MET A 57 -8.21 -37.61 -4.17
N SER A 58 -9.45 -37.77 -3.72
CA SER A 58 -10.58 -38.19 -4.55
C SER A 58 -11.24 -37.03 -5.31
N LYS A 59 -10.90 -35.78 -4.95
CA LYS A 59 -11.47 -34.57 -5.56
C LYS A 59 -10.90 -34.37 -6.97
N THR A 60 -11.77 -34.11 -7.94
CA THR A 60 -11.43 -33.98 -9.36
C THR A 60 -11.69 -32.59 -9.93
N LYS A 61 -12.30 -31.69 -9.14
CA LYS A 61 -12.59 -30.30 -9.53
C LYS A 61 -11.86 -29.33 -8.64
N GLY A 62 -11.38 -28.24 -9.18
CA GLY A 62 -10.77 -27.13 -8.44
C GLY A 62 -11.76 -26.48 -7.45
N GLY A 63 -11.28 -25.45 -6.77
CA GLY A 63 -12.03 -24.72 -5.76
C GLY A 63 -11.89 -25.34 -4.36
N PHE A 64 -12.05 -24.56 -3.32
CA PHE A 64 -11.87 -24.99 -1.94
C PHE A 64 -12.61 -24.07 -0.96
N GLU A 65 -12.91 -24.59 0.23
CA GLU A 65 -13.40 -23.78 1.34
C GLU A 65 -12.22 -22.99 1.95
N TYR A 66 -12.39 -21.67 2.06
CA TYR A 66 -11.42 -20.81 2.71
C TYR A 66 -12.02 -20.22 3.99
N VAL A 67 -11.38 -20.50 5.12
CA VAL A 67 -11.82 -20.08 6.45
C VAL A 67 -10.77 -19.18 7.08
N TYR A 68 -11.20 -18.05 7.60
CA TYR A 68 -10.40 -17.11 8.36
C TYR A 68 -10.89 -17.03 9.79
N ASN A 69 -10.03 -17.41 10.74
CA ASN A 69 -10.35 -17.40 12.17
C ASN A 69 -9.75 -16.18 12.84
N SER A 70 -10.55 -15.16 13.08
CA SER A 70 -10.10 -13.96 13.80
C SER A 70 -10.81 -13.88 15.16
N LYS A 71 -10.02 -13.85 16.23
CA LYS A 71 -10.52 -13.73 17.62
C LYS A 71 -11.59 -14.77 17.98
N GLY A 72 -11.44 -15.99 17.46
CA GLY A 72 -12.38 -17.08 17.71
C GLY A 72 -13.68 -17.02 16.90
N ILE A 73 -13.81 -16.07 15.97
CA ILE A 73 -14.95 -15.95 15.07
C ILE A 73 -14.50 -16.35 13.67
N PRO A 74 -14.96 -17.51 13.14
CA PRO A 74 -14.65 -17.91 11.78
C PRO A 74 -15.51 -17.15 10.76
N SER A 75 -14.89 -16.71 9.69
CA SER A 75 -15.57 -16.34 8.45
C SER A 75 -15.14 -17.27 7.33
N SER A 76 -16.04 -17.66 6.43
CA SER A 76 -15.73 -18.60 5.37
C SER A 76 -16.31 -18.15 4.03
N SER A 77 -15.61 -18.52 2.97
CA SER A 77 -16.07 -18.36 1.59
C SER A 77 -15.63 -19.58 0.77
N PHE A 78 -16.42 -19.96 -0.23
CA PHE A 78 -15.98 -20.95 -1.20
C PHE A 78 -15.33 -20.25 -2.39
N VAL A 79 -14.10 -20.65 -2.69
CA VAL A 79 -13.31 -20.13 -3.80
C VAL A 79 -13.38 -21.12 -4.96
N GLU A 80 -14.16 -20.80 -5.99
CA GLU A 80 -14.29 -21.68 -7.16
C GLU A 80 -13.07 -21.61 -8.08
N ASN A 81 -12.64 -20.40 -8.40
CA ASN A 81 -11.54 -20.13 -9.31
C ASN A 81 -10.59 -19.10 -8.66
N PRO A 82 -9.51 -19.56 -8.04
CA PRO A 82 -8.54 -18.65 -7.40
C PRO A 82 -7.81 -17.75 -8.41
N GLY A 83 -7.73 -18.18 -9.68
CA GLY A 83 -7.09 -17.40 -10.74
C GLY A 83 -5.56 -17.48 -10.72
N GLU A 84 -4.91 -16.49 -11.32
CA GLU A 84 -3.44 -16.39 -11.43
C GLU A 84 -2.85 -15.56 -10.27
N GLU A 85 -3.69 -14.94 -9.45
CA GLU A 85 -3.27 -14.09 -8.35
C GLU A 85 -3.51 -14.74 -6.99
N LEU A 86 -2.56 -14.51 -6.07
CA LEU A 86 -2.72 -14.92 -4.69
C LEU A 86 -3.86 -14.14 -4.02
N MET A 87 -4.57 -14.82 -3.11
CA MET A 87 -5.77 -14.31 -2.48
C MET A 87 -5.48 -13.43 -1.27
N PRO A 88 -6.42 -12.56 -0.86
CA PRO A 88 -6.37 -11.90 0.43
C PRO A 88 -6.45 -12.93 1.58
N LEU A 89 -5.93 -12.56 2.75
CA LEU A 89 -5.99 -13.44 3.93
C LEU A 89 -7.40 -13.61 4.47
N ASN A 90 -8.23 -12.58 4.42
CA ASN A 90 -9.64 -12.66 4.84
C ASN A 90 -10.53 -12.95 3.62
N PRO A 91 -11.28 -14.06 3.61
CA PRO A 91 -12.19 -14.38 2.50
C PRO A 91 -13.30 -13.35 2.26
N GLN A 92 -13.65 -12.53 3.24
CA GLN A 92 -14.62 -11.43 3.07
C GLN A 92 -14.08 -10.34 2.11
N ASP A 93 -12.77 -10.23 1.97
CA ASP A 93 -12.15 -9.27 1.07
C ASP A 93 -12.18 -9.72 -0.41
N LEU A 94 -12.44 -11.01 -0.68
CA LEU A 94 -12.39 -11.60 -2.03
C LEU A 94 -13.30 -10.90 -3.04
N ASP A 95 -14.55 -10.59 -2.65
CA ASP A 95 -15.49 -9.93 -3.56
C ASP A 95 -15.04 -8.51 -3.91
N ILE A 96 -14.50 -7.79 -2.93
CA ILE A 96 -13.98 -6.43 -3.13
C ILE A 96 -12.77 -6.46 -4.07
N VAL A 97 -11.82 -7.38 -3.83
CA VAL A 97 -10.64 -7.53 -4.70
C VAL A 97 -11.03 -7.87 -6.13
N ARG A 98 -12.00 -8.78 -6.32
CA ARG A 98 -12.53 -9.13 -7.65
C ARG A 98 -13.15 -7.93 -8.35
N LYS A 99 -13.94 -7.13 -7.65
CA LYS A 99 -14.56 -5.92 -8.21
C LYS A 99 -13.52 -4.86 -8.59
N ILE A 100 -12.48 -4.69 -7.77
CA ILE A 100 -11.35 -3.83 -8.10
C ILE A 100 -10.68 -4.32 -9.40
N ASN A 101 -10.35 -5.60 -9.49
CA ASN A 101 -9.68 -6.17 -10.66
C ASN A 101 -10.56 -6.04 -11.92
N LEU A 102 -11.86 -6.36 -11.83
CA LEU A 102 -12.81 -6.18 -12.93
C LEU A 102 -12.92 -4.71 -13.37
N GLY A 103 -12.88 -3.77 -12.43
CA GLY A 103 -12.87 -2.35 -12.75
C GLY A 103 -11.58 -1.92 -13.43
N VAL A 104 -10.43 -2.42 -12.97
CA VAL A 104 -9.13 -2.18 -13.61
C VAL A 104 -9.15 -2.64 -15.05
N ASP A 105 -9.63 -3.86 -15.33
CA ASP A 105 -9.74 -4.41 -16.68
C ASP A 105 -10.76 -3.63 -17.54
N LYS A 106 -11.96 -3.36 -16.99
CA LYS A 106 -13.06 -2.68 -17.71
C LYS A 106 -12.68 -1.28 -18.20
N TYR A 107 -11.93 -0.55 -17.38
CA TYR A 107 -11.53 0.83 -17.67
C TYR A 107 -10.10 0.97 -18.19
N ASN A 108 -9.40 -0.16 -18.37
CA ASN A 108 -7.99 -0.22 -18.77
C ASN A 108 -7.10 0.65 -17.85
N PHE A 109 -7.32 0.55 -16.55
CA PHE A 109 -6.47 1.18 -15.55
C PHE A 109 -5.17 0.39 -15.37
N ALA A 110 -4.17 1.04 -14.78
CA ALA A 110 -2.96 0.36 -14.28
C ALA A 110 -3.12 0.00 -12.80
N TYR A 111 -2.12 -0.69 -12.24
CA TYR A 111 -1.96 -0.77 -10.79
C TYR A 111 -0.91 0.24 -10.33
N LEU A 112 -1.18 0.88 -9.20
CA LEU A 112 -0.36 2.00 -8.70
C LEU A 112 1.11 1.61 -8.47
N HIS A 113 1.39 0.33 -8.14
CA HIS A 113 2.76 -0.15 -7.93
C HIS A 113 3.69 0.09 -9.13
N GLU A 114 3.16 0.20 -10.35
CA GLU A 114 3.92 0.47 -11.57
C GLU A 114 4.50 1.89 -11.59
N SER A 115 3.87 2.82 -10.87
CA SER A 115 4.32 4.21 -10.75
C SER A 115 5.04 4.54 -9.44
N VAL A 116 5.13 3.57 -8.50
CA VAL A 116 5.80 3.76 -7.22
C VAL A 116 7.32 3.85 -7.41
N HIS A 117 7.90 4.93 -6.93
CA HIS A 117 9.34 5.15 -6.98
C HIS A 117 10.05 4.53 -5.78
N SER A 118 11.29 4.10 -6.00
CA SER A 118 12.15 3.59 -4.94
C SER A 118 12.33 4.61 -3.80
N ARG A 119 12.46 4.11 -2.56
CA ARG A 119 12.87 4.92 -1.40
C ARG A 119 14.26 5.56 -1.57
N SER A 120 15.03 5.11 -2.54
CA SER A 120 16.34 5.65 -2.89
C SER A 120 16.27 6.61 -4.10
N LEU A 121 15.09 7.13 -4.43
CA LEU A 121 14.89 8.01 -5.60
C LEU A 121 15.94 9.13 -5.66
N PHE A 122 16.17 9.81 -4.54
CA PHE A 122 17.11 10.92 -4.43
C PHE A 122 18.46 10.53 -3.79
N SER A 123 18.70 9.24 -3.53
CA SER A 123 19.94 8.72 -2.90
C SER A 123 20.31 9.38 -1.57
N ILE A 124 19.33 9.91 -0.83
CA ILE A 124 19.53 10.49 0.50
C ILE A 124 19.36 9.40 1.56
N GLU A 125 20.48 9.00 2.17
CA GLU A 125 20.49 7.98 3.22
C GLU A 125 19.93 8.52 4.55
N SER A 126 19.52 7.61 5.44
CA SER A 126 18.97 7.99 6.74
C SER A 126 19.98 8.66 7.67
N SER A 127 21.29 8.47 7.42
CA SER A 127 22.41 9.08 8.13
C SER A 127 22.86 10.41 7.54
N PHE A 128 22.28 10.83 6.41
CA PHE A 128 22.79 11.97 5.62
C PHE A 128 22.97 13.24 6.44
N VAL A 129 22.00 13.61 7.27
CA VAL A 129 22.06 14.84 8.10
C VAL A 129 23.11 14.71 9.17
N GLU A 130 23.22 13.56 9.84
CA GLU A 130 24.20 13.26 10.88
C GLU A 130 25.65 13.31 10.32
N GLU A 131 25.84 12.81 9.10
CA GLU A 131 27.14 12.77 8.41
C GLU A 131 27.51 14.09 7.71
N ASN A 132 26.53 14.95 7.42
CA ASN A 132 26.73 16.19 6.67
C ASN A 132 26.00 17.37 7.31
N PRO A 133 26.27 17.70 8.59
CA PRO A 133 25.55 18.76 9.28
C PRO A 133 25.80 20.17 8.70
N ASP A 134 26.92 20.33 7.98
CA ASP A 134 27.30 21.56 7.28
C ASP A 134 26.56 21.77 5.95
N LYS A 135 25.92 20.73 5.40
CA LYS A 135 25.18 20.78 4.14
C LYS A 135 23.70 21.05 4.27
N VAL A 136 23.20 21.07 5.51
CA VAL A 136 21.78 21.25 5.81
C VAL A 136 21.59 22.30 6.89
N ARG A 137 20.48 23.01 6.83
CA ARG A 137 19.98 23.83 7.93
C ARG A 137 18.53 23.42 8.25
N GLU A 138 18.12 23.54 9.52
CA GLU A 138 16.74 23.24 9.87
C GLU A 138 15.80 24.19 9.14
N SER A 139 14.71 23.65 8.59
CA SER A 139 13.67 24.44 7.94
C SER A 139 12.56 24.76 8.93
N TYR A 140 12.13 26.01 8.92
CA TYR A 140 10.94 26.50 9.61
C TYR A 140 9.85 26.78 8.56
N GLU A 141 8.58 26.72 8.94
CA GLU A 141 7.42 26.86 8.03
C GLU A 141 7.48 28.15 7.21
N ASP A 142 8.03 29.24 7.76
CA ASP A 142 8.17 30.56 7.14
C ASP A 142 9.63 30.88 6.80
N ASP A 143 10.37 29.97 6.15
CA ASP A 143 11.77 30.23 5.81
C ASP A 143 11.92 31.33 4.75
N LEU A 144 12.05 32.57 5.20
CA LEU A 144 12.17 33.77 4.36
C LEU A 144 13.45 33.81 3.50
N PHE A 145 14.42 32.95 3.79
CA PHE A 145 15.70 32.90 3.09
C PHE A 145 15.83 31.70 2.13
N PHE A 146 14.72 31.00 1.88
CA PHE A 146 14.71 29.89 0.93
C PHE A 146 14.79 30.43 -0.51
N ASP A 147 15.84 30.02 -1.24
CA ASP A 147 16.00 30.30 -2.66
C ASP A 147 15.74 29.06 -3.50
N PRO A 148 14.55 28.93 -4.14
CA PRO A 148 14.18 27.74 -4.92
C PRO A 148 15.07 27.52 -6.16
N ALA A 149 15.87 28.49 -6.59
CA ALA A 149 16.80 28.33 -7.71
C ALA A 149 18.04 27.52 -7.32
N SER A 150 18.50 27.66 -6.09
CA SER A 150 19.73 27.02 -5.60
C SER A 150 19.50 26.01 -4.47
N GLU A 151 18.34 26.04 -3.82
CA GLU A 151 18.03 25.23 -2.64
C GLU A 151 16.84 24.31 -2.85
N ILE A 152 16.74 23.29 -1.98
CA ILE A 152 15.60 22.38 -1.86
C ILE A 152 15.16 22.27 -0.41
N LYS A 153 13.87 21.96 -0.23
CA LYS A 153 13.32 21.47 1.03
C LYS A 153 13.53 19.96 1.11
N LEU A 154 14.31 19.51 2.06
CA LEU A 154 14.65 18.09 2.22
C LEU A 154 13.90 17.50 3.41
N PHE A 155 13.02 16.54 3.17
CA PHE A 155 12.32 15.77 4.21
C PHE A 155 13.05 14.46 4.48
N THR A 156 13.84 14.40 5.56
CA THR A 156 14.65 13.22 5.90
C THR A 156 14.86 13.06 7.40
N ASN A 157 15.45 11.94 7.81
CA ASN A 157 15.77 11.69 9.22
C ASN A 157 16.93 12.56 9.70
N ASP A 158 16.84 13.02 10.96
CA ASP A 158 17.91 13.76 11.65
C ASP A 158 19.14 12.87 11.93
N LYS A 159 18.91 11.54 12.07
CA LYS A 159 19.96 10.53 12.27
C LYS A 159 19.49 9.14 11.86
N ALA A 160 20.42 8.23 11.70
CA ALA A 160 20.14 6.84 11.43
C ALA A 160 19.50 6.08 12.62
N GLY A 161 18.89 4.93 12.32
CA GLY A 161 18.37 3.99 13.31
C GLY A 161 17.00 4.35 13.90
N LYS A 162 16.59 3.56 14.91
CA LYS A 162 15.23 3.63 15.49
C LYS A 162 14.89 4.94 16.19
N SER A 163 15.90 5.68 16.65
CA SER A 163 15.74 6.98 17.33
C SER A 163 15.68 8.17 16.36
N GLY A 164 15.98 7.97 15.08
CA GLY A 164 15.90 9.02 14.06
C GLY A 164 14.45 9.47 13.84
N ARG A 165 14.31 10.79 13.63
CA ARG A 165 13.02 11.42 13.35
C ARG A 165 13.09 12.19 12.05
N ALA A 166 12.09 12.00 11.20
CA ALA A 166 11.99 12.75 9.96
C ALA A 166 11.63 14.21 10.27
N LYS A 167 12.41 15.11 9.72
CA LYS A 167 12.26 16.56 9.84
C LYS A 167 12.46 17.23 8.48
N TRP A 168 12.14 18.50 8.42
CA TRP A 168 12.41 19.35 7.29
C TRP A 168 13.75 20.07 7.44
N TYR A 169 14.51 20.07 6.36
CA TYR A 169 15.76 20.80 6.21
C TYR A 169 15.76 21.60 4.93
N ILE A 170 16.61 22.60 4.85
CA ILE A 170 17.00 23.26 3.62
C ILE A 170 18.41 22.82 3.28
N ALA A 171 18.62 22.48 2.02
CA ALA A 171 19.93 22.08 1.49
C ALA A 171 20.14 22.62 0.08
N ASN A 172 21.38 22.70 -0.37
CA ASN A 172 21.66 23.04 -1.75
C ASN A 172 21.17 21.93 -2.70
N ARG A 173 20.59 22.30 -3.85
CA ARG A 173 20.08 21.34 -4.85
C ARG A 173 21.12 20.34 -5.34
N ASN A 174 22.41 20.71 -5.33
CA ASN A 174 23.50 19.88 -5.83
C ASN A 174 23.77 18.61 -4.99
N ILE A 175 23.19 18.48 -3.79
CA ILE A 175 23.25 17.23 -3.01
C ILE A 175 22.46 16.10 -3.68
N ILE A 176 21.53 16.44 -4.57
CA ILE A 176 20.71 15.46 -5.30
C ILE A 176 21.45 15.07 -6.58
N THR A 177 21.85 13.81 -6.64
CA THR A 177 22.63 13.26 -7.76
C THR A 177 21.85 12.24 -8.59
N THR A 178 20.71 11.77 -8.08
CA THR A 178 19.80 10.82 -8.74
C THR A 178 18.37 11.30 -8.67
N GLY A 179 17.51 10.90 -9.62
CA GLY A 179 16.11 11.29 -9.67
C GLY A 179 15.91 12.79 -9.90
N ILE A 180 16.89 13.44 -10.53
CA ILE A 180 16.90 14.91 -10.77
C ILE A 180 15.67 15.33 -11.56
N GLU A 181 15.20 14.50 -12.50
CA GLU A 181 14.00 14.71 -13.30
C GLU A 181 12.69 14.76 -12.50
N TYR A 182 12.72 14.28 -11.25
CA TYR A 182 11.58 14.33 -10.32
C TYR A 182 11.70 15.46 -9.30
N LEU A 183 12.83 16.14 -9.25
CA LEU A 183 13.08 17.17 -8.23
C LEU A 183 12.07 18.32 -8.33
N ASP A 184 11.80 18.78 -9.55
CA ASP A 184 10.90 19.89 -9.84
C ASP A 184 9.42 19.45 -10.07
N LYS A 185 9.08 18.20 -9.70
CA LYS A 185 7.70 17.70 -9.74
C LYS A 185 7.04 17.74 -8.37
N TRP A 186 5.73 17.82 -8.33
CA TRP A 186 4.93 17.58 -7.15
C TRP A 186 4.90 16.08 -6.85
N LYS A 187 5.05 15.68 -5.60
CA LYS A 187 5.17 14.29 -5.21
C LYS A 187 4.15 13.93 -4.14
N VAL A 188 3.45 12.82 -4.31
CA VAL A 188 2.65 12.25 -3.22
C VAL A 188 3.41 11.08 -2.63
N VAL A 189 3.76 11.20 -1.35
CA VAL A 189 4.65 10.27 -0.65
C VAL A 189 3.95 9.58 0.51
N VAL A 190 4.45 8.38 0.84
CA VAL A 190 4.07 7.62 2.03
C VAL A 190 5.30 7.26 2.86
N SER A 191 5.08 6.90 4.12
CA SER A 191 6.15 6.34 4.95
C SER A 191 6.65 5.02 4.38
N SER A 192 7.97 4.83 4.31
CA SER A 192 8.57 3.56 3.89
C SER A 192 8.34 2.42 4.90
N ALA A 193 7.99 2.74 6.15
CA ALA A 193 7.72 1.77 7.21
C ALA A 193 6.26 1.34 7.31
N ASN A 194 5.33 2.16 6.77
CA ASN A 194 3.90 1.93 6.89
C ASN A 194 3.21 2.45 5.62
N ALA A 195 3.01 1.60 4.68
CA ALA A 195 2.42 1.97 3.40
C ALA A 195 0.93 2.34 3.51
N GLY A 196 0.63 3.46 2.96
CA GLY A 196 -0.66 4.05 2.51
C GLY A 196 -1.98 3.77 3.21
N GLY A 197 -2.29 2.57 3.60
CA GLY A 197 -3.60 2.20 4.16
C GLY A 197 -3.70 2.21 5.68
N GLN A 198 -2.59 2.49 6.36
CA GLN A 198 -2.48 2.22 7.79
C GLN A 198 -3.00 3.34 8.70
N LYS A 199 -2.99 3.03 9.99
CA LYS A 199 -3.56 3.72 11.16
C LYS A 199 -3.50 5.24 11.18
N ARG A 200 -2.56 5.87 10.50
CA ARG A 200 -2.34 7.32 10.63
C ARG A 200 -2.60 8.01 9.31
N SER A 201 -3.67 8.76 9.24
CA SER A 201 -4.06 9.56 8.07
C SER A 201 -2.98 10.56 7.60
N ASN A 202 -1.99 10.87 8.45
CA ASN A 202 -0.87 11.75 8.15
C ASN A 202 0.34 11.06 7.49
N GLN A 203 0.19 9.81 7.09
CA GLN A 203 1.29 9.07 6.45
C GLN A 203 1.39 9.32 4.94
N ILE A 204 0.31 9.75 4.32
CA ILE A 204 0.31 10.24 2.94
C ILE A 204 0.49 11.75 3.00
N ALA A 205 1.47 12.28 2.29
CA ALA A 205 1.74 13.70 2.23
C ALA A 205 2.02 14.16 0.80
N VAL A 206 1.71 15.42 0.52
CA VAL A 206 2.09 16.07 -0.73
C VAL A 206 3.34 16.88 -0.48
N LEU A 207 4.38 16.64 -1.27
CA LEU A 207 5.58 17.44 -1.31
C LEU A 207 5.55 18.34 -2.54
N ASP A 208 5.94 19.59 -2.36
CA ASP A 208 5.97 20.57 -3.45
C ASP A 208 7.09 20.28 -4.47
N ASN A 209 7.10 21.05 -5.54
CA ASN A 209 8.06 20.94 -6.63
C ASN A 209 9.45 21.53 -6.29
N HIS A 210 9.71 21.88 -5.03
CA HIS A 210 11.03 22.28 -4.52
C HIS A 210 11.51 21.33 -3.43
N SER A 211 10.87 20.16 -3.29
CA SER A 211 11.12 19.22 -2.22
C SER A 211 11.75 17.92 -2.69
N ALA A 212 12.65 17.37 -1.88
CA ALA A 212 13.18 16.01 -1.97
C ALA A 212 12.92 15.26 -0.66
N PHE A 213 13.16 13.95 -0.66
CA PHE A 213 12.98 13.10 0.53
C PHE A 213 14.07 12.05 0.65
N GLY A 214 14.34 11.65 1.89
CA GLY A 214 15.23 10.54 2.22
C GLY A 214 14.52 9.20 2.33
N ARG A 215 15.27 8.15 2.67
CA ARG A 215 14.82 6.74 2.70
C ARG A 215 13.62 6.43 3.61
N SER A 216 13.22 7.34 4.47
CA SER A 216 12.02 7.21 5.29
C SER A 216 10.70 7.36 4.50
N ARG A 217 10.78 7.77 3.23
CA ARG A 217 9.64 7.99 2.34
C ARG A 217 9.77 7.22 1.03
N VAL A 218 8.60 7.01 0.41
CA VAL A 218 8.45 6.45 -0.93
C VAL A 218 7.46 7.34 -1.68
N ALA A 219 7.78 7.74 -2.90
CA ALA A 219 6.80 8.45 -3.73
C ALA A 219 5.87 7.43 -4.39
N LEU A 220 4.57 7.56 -4.14
CA LEU A 220 3.54 6.78 -4.83
C LEU A 220 3.44 7.21 -6.29
N LYS A 221 3.46 8.53 -6.52
CA LYS A 221 3.39 9.12 -7.85
C LYS A 221 3.94 10.55 -7.85
N CYS A 222 4.46 10.99 -9.00
CA CYS A 222 4.95 12.35 -9.25
C CYS A 222 4.13 13.03 -10.34
N PHE A 223 3.92 14.35 -10.21
CA PHE A 223 3.05 15.14 -11.07
C PHE A 223 3.72 16.45 -11.49
N ASP A 224 3.34 16.94 -12.66
CA ASP A 224 3.82 18.24 -13.15
C ASP A 224 3.07 19.41 -12.49
N THR A 225 1.85 19.20 -12.04
CA THR A 225 1.01 20.25 -11.45
C THR A 225 0.59 19.94 -10.01
N GLN A 226 0.42 20.99 -9.22
CA GLN A 226 -0.12 20.90 -7.86
C GLN A 226 -1.52 20.31 -7.85
N SER A 227 -2.35 20.70 -8.81
CA SER A 227 -3.74 20.26 -8.89
C SER A 227 -3.84 18.74 -9.03
N GLU A 228 -3.05 18.13 -9.92
CA GLU A 228 -3.02 16.67 -10.09
C GLU A 228 -2.50 15.96 -8.83
N ALA A 229 -1.47 16.50 -8.20
CA ALA A 229 -0.95 15.95 -6.95
C ALA A 229 -1.98 15.99 -5.82
N LEU A 230 -2.73 17.08 -5.68
CA LEU A 230 -3.79 17.22 -4.68
C LEU A 230 -4.97 16.31 -4.99
N ASN A 231 -5.35 16.15 -6.26
CA ASN A 231 -6.41 15.23 -6.66
C ASN A 231 -6.01 13.77 -6.39
N PHE A 232 -4.78 13.39 -6.74
CA PHE A 232 -4.26 12.06 -6.39
C PHE A 232 -4.19 11.86 -4.87
N TYR A 233 -3.80 12.87 -4.11
CA TYR A 233 -3.79 12.81 -2.65
C TYR A 233 -5.19 12.53 -2.07
N LYS A 234 -6.23 13.22 -2.58
CA LYS A 234 -7.61 12.95 -2.19
C LYS A 234 -8.03 11.52 -2.56
N TYR A 235 -7.68 11.07 -3.78
CA TYR A 235 -7.92 9.71 -4.25
C TYR A 235 -7.27 8.67 -3.35
N ALA A 236 -5.97 8.81 -3.07
CA ALA A 236 -5.21 7.89 -2.23
C ALA A 236 -5.72 7.81 -0.78
N LYS A 237 -6.40 8.86 -0.30
CA LYS A 237 -7.03 8.91 1.04
C LYS A 237 -8.47 8.44 1.07
N SER A 238 -9.10 8.13 -0.06
CA SER A 238 -10.45 7.59 -0.10
C SER A 238 -10.54 6.21 0.54
N GLU A 239 -11.72 5.83 1.01
CA GLU A 239 -11.93 4.59 1.77
C GLU A 239 -11.55 3.34 0.96
N LEU A 240 -12.03 3.23 -0.30
CA LEU A 240 -11.73 2.09 -1.15
C LEU A 240 -10.22 1.95 -1.43
N ILE A 241 -9.55 3.07 -1.72
CA ILE A 241 -8.12 3.06 -2.05
C ILE A 241 -7.27 2.75 -0.81
N ARG A 242 -7.62 3.30 0.35
CA ARG A 242 -6.98 2.94 1.63
C ARG A 242 -7.17 1.46 1.94
N PHE A 243 -8.35 0.93 1.70
CA PHE A 243 -8.61 -0.51 1.85
C PHE A 243 -7.75 -1.34 0.88
N ALA A 244 -7.65 -0.94 -0.39
CA ALA A 244 -6.81 -1.60 -1.39
C ALA A 244 -5.31 -1.62 -0.99
N PHE A 245 -4.81 -0.56 -0.35
CA PHE A 245 -3.45 -0.57 0.22
C PHE A 245 -3.26 -1.63 1.31
N LEU A 246 -4.32 -1.98 2.07
CA LEU A 246 -4.26 -3.00 3.10
C LEU A 246 -4.29 -4.43 2.54
N MET A 247 -4.70 -4.62 1.29
CA MET A 247 -4.76 -5.94 0.64
C MET A 247 -3.38 -6.48 0.28
N THR A 248 -2.36 -5.67 0.36
CA THR A 248 -0.97 -6.08 0.21
C THR A 248 -0.25 -5.99 1.54
N ASP A 249 0.79 -6.81 1.73
CA ASP A 249 1.57 -6.71 2.94
C ASP A 249 2.37 -5.39 2.96
N GLU A 250 2.82 -5.00 4.15
CA GLU A 250 3.55 -3.75 4.41
C GLU A 250 4.95 -3.69 3.76
N ASN A 251 5.30 -4.69 2.96
CA ASN A 251 6.59 -4.75 2.31
C ASN A 251 6.62 -3.79 1.11
N LEU A 252 7.68 -3.00 0.98
CA LEU A 252 7.86 -2.09 -0.15
C LEU A 252 7.81 -2.77 -1.52
N SER A 253 8.18 -4.06 -1.60
CA SER A 253 8.12 -4.84 -2.84
C SER A 253 6.70 -5.19 -3.29
N SER A 254 5.72 -5.13 -2.39
CA SER A 254 4.30 -5.38 -2.66
C SER A 254 3.43 -4.14 -2.52
N LEU A 255 4.04 -2.99 -2.19
CA LEU A 255 3.32 -1.74 -2.01
C LEU A 255 2.45 -1.40 -3.23
N ALA A 256 1.17 -1.17 -2.97
CA ALA A 256 0.18 -0.74 -3.96
C ALA A 256 -0.10 -1.71 -5.12
N LYS A 257 0.24 -3.00 -4.99
CA LYS A 257 -0.02 -4.01 -6.04
C LYS A 257 -1.51 -4.27 -6.31
N GLN A 258 -2.37 -4.01 -5.35
CA GLN A 258 -3.84 -4.16 -5.47
C GLN A 258 -4.56 -2.79 -5.54
N VAL A 259 -3.80 -1.71 -5.63
CA VAL A 259 -4.36 -0.35 -5.69
C VAL A 259 -4.56 0.04 -7.15
N PRO A 260 -5.80 0.30 -7.60
CA PRO A 260 -6.04 0.77 -8.96
C PRO A 260 -5.44 2.17 -9.16
N ASP A 261 -4.88 2.41 -10.33
CA ASP A 261 -4.40 3.71 -10.79
C ASP A 261 -5.24 4.18 -11.97
N ILE A 262 -6.10 5.17 -11.77
CA ILE A 262 -6.93 5.76 -12.84
C ILE A 262 -6.09 6.55 -13.86
N MET A 263 -4.79 6.67 -13.64
CA MET A 263 -3.76 7.27 -14.50
C MET A 263 -3.90 8.78 -14.73
N ASN A 264 -5.10 9.30 -14.90
CA ASN A 264 -5.38 10.72 -15.12
C ASN A 264 -6.05 11.35 -13.89
N TYR A 265 -5.33 12.24 -13.22
CA TYR A 265 -5.79 12.95 -12.01
C TYR A 265 -6.12 14.43 -12.27
N ARG A 266 -6.30 14.82 -13.51
CA ARG A 266 -6.77 16.16 -13.88
C ARG A 266 -8.25 16.30 -13.53
N SER A 267 -8.68 17.53 -13.22
CA SER A 267 -10.08 17.82 -12.87
C SER A 267 -11.05 17.57 -14.02
N ASP A 268 -10.56 17.51 -15.26
CA ASP A 268 -11.32 17.28 -16.50
C ASP A 268 -11.23 15.82 -17.01
N ASN A 269 -10.88 14.85 -16.14
CA ASN A 269 -10.67 13.46 -16.55
C ASN A 269 -11.94 12.70 -16.97
N GLY A 270 -13.11 13.22 -16.67
CA GLY A 270 -14.40 12.64 -17.03
C GLY A 270 -14.83 11.40 -16.21
N LEU A 271 -14.01 10.96 -15.23
CA LEU A 271 -14.27 9.79 -14.39
C LEU A 271 -14.61 10.17 -12.95
N ILE A 272 -13.82 11.03 -12.36
CA ILE A 272 -13.92 11.45 -10.95
C ILE A 272 -13.95 12.95 -10.85
N ASP A 273 -15.00 13.50 -10.25
CA ASP A 273 -15.02 14.89 -9.79
C ASP A 273 -14.36 14.98 -8.42
N PHE A 274 -13.14 15.50 -8.38
CA PHE A 274 -12.36 15.65 -7.14
C PHE A 274 -12.87 16.73 -6.19
N ASN A 275 -13.96 17.45 -6.55
CA ASN A 275 -14.63 18.42 -5.69
C ASN A 275 -15.92 17.86 -5.06
N ASP A 276 -16.36 16.67 -5.47
CA ASP A 276 -17.51 15.96 -4.89
C ASP A 276 -17.07 14.76 -4.04
N ASP A 277 -17.98 13.98 -3.52
CA ASP A 277 -17.73 12.79 -2.71
C ASP A 277 -17.01 11.70 -3.53
N ILE A 278 -15.69 11.63 -3.37
CA ILE A 278 -14.85 10.67 -4.06
C ILE A 278 -15.15 9.23 -3.60
N ASN A 279 -15.53 9.01 -2.34
CA ASN A 279 -15.86 7.67 -1.86
C ASN A 279 -17.06 7.10 -2.60
N ARG A 280 -18.14 7.88 -2.70
CA ARG A 280 -19.33 7.49 -3.45
C ARG A 280 -18.99 7.17 -4.90
N GLN A 281 -18.26 8.08 -5.58
CA GLN A 281 -17.90 7.90 -6.98
C GLN A 281 -17.04 6.63 -7.21
N LEU A 282 -16.11 6.33 -6.32
CA LEU A 282 -15.30 5.12 -6.42
C LEU A 282 -16.11 3.85 -6.14
N TYR A 283 -17.03 3.88 -5.17
CA TYR A 283 -17.93 2.75 -4.92
C TYR A 283 -18.83 2.47 -6.13
N ASP A 284 -19.36 3.50 -6.77
CA ASP A 284 -20.16 3.37 -7.99
C ASP A 284 -19.29 2.85 -9.16
N LEU A 285 -18.10 3.43 -9.36
CA LEU A 285 -17.17 3.06 -10.45
C LEU A 285 -16.74 1.58 -10.40
N PHE A 286 -16.46 1.08 -9.19
CA PHE A 286 -16.03 -0.31 -8.95
C PHE A 286 -17.20 -1.23 -8.56
N GLU A 287 -18.45 -0.76 -8.65
CA GLU A 287 -19.66 -1.54 -8.37
C GLU A 287 -19.62 -2.20 -6.96
N ILE A 288 -19.11 -1.47 -5.95
CA ILE A 288 -18.98 -1.96 -4.58
C ILE A 288 -20.35 -1.98 -3.90
N SER A 289 -20.76 -3.15 -3.40
CA SER A 289 -22.05 -3.31 -2.73
C SER A 289 -22.10 -2.60 -1.37
N SER A 290 -23.30 -2.31 -0.87
CA SER A 290 -23.48 -1.69 0.45
C SER A 290 -22.94 -2.54 1.59
N GLU A 291 -22.96 -3.88 1.47
CA GLU A 291 -22.36 -4.81 2.41
C GLU A 291 -20.83 -4.66 2.42
N ASN A 292 -20.22 -4.63 1.24
CA ASN A 292 -18.77 -4.42 1.09
C ASN A 292 -18.33 -3.03 1.57
N ILE A 293 -19.14 -1.99 1.35
CA ILE A 293 -18.87 -0.65 1.88
C ILE A 293 -18.84 -0.68 3.42
N THR A 294 -19.78 -1.38 4.05
CA THR A 294 -19.81 -1.56 5.49
C THR A 294 -18.54 -2.27 5.98
N HIS A 295 -18.18 -3.37 5.34
CA HIS A 295 -16.96 -4.12 5.66
C HIS A 295 -15.68 -3.27 5.49
N ILE A 296 -15.54 -2.51 4.40
CA ILE A 296 -14.43 -1.57 4.19
C ILE A 296 -14.31 -0.59 5.36
N LYS A 297 -15.42 0.02 5.77
CA LYS A 297 -15.43 0.98 6.89
C LYS A 297 -15.04 0.35 8.21
N GLU A 298 -15.51 -0.86 8.51
CA GLU A 298 -15.15 -1.61 9.70
C GLU A 298 -13.66 -1.95 9.73
N VAL A 299 -13.10 -2.43 8.61
CA VAL A 299 -11.65 -2.73 8.49
C VAL A 299 -10.83 -1.47 8.71
N LEU A 300 -11.20 -0.35 8.10
CA LEU A 300 -10.48 0.92 8.26
C LEU A 300 -10.59 1.47 9.69
N ALA A 301 -11.75 1.32 10.36
CA ALA A 301 -11.94 1.73 11.74
C ALA A 301 -11.01 0.95 12.70
N THR A 302 -10.89 -0.37 12.53
CA THR A 302 -9.99 -1.21 13.36
C THR A 302 -8.51 -0.85 13.19
N LYS A 303 -8.15 -0.18 12.10
CA LYS A 303 -6.78 0.30 11.83
C LYS A 303 -6.54 1.73 12.32
N ALA A 304 -7.59 2.45 12.68
CA ALA A 304 -7.49 3.82 13.20
C ALA A 304 -7.19 3.89 14.71
N GLU A 305 -7.40 2.82 15.44
CA GLU A 305 -7.06 2.63 16.86
C GLU A 305 -5.60 2.12 17.01
#